data_73af83f55699ddb4608ca758161d0fe9
#
_entry.id   73af83f55699ddb4608ca758161d0fe9
#
_cell.length_a   1.000
_cell.length_b   1.000
_cell.length_c   1.000
_cell.angle_alpha   90.00
_cell.angle_beta   90.00
_cell.angle_gamma   90.00
#
_symmetry.space_group_name_H-M   'P 1'
#
loop_
_entity.id
_entity.type
_entity.pdbx_description
1 polymer ?
#
loop_
_entity_poly.entity_id
_entity_poly.type
_entity_poly.pdbx_seq_one_letter_code
_entity_poly.pdbx_strand_id
1 'polypeptide(L)'
;MANCAASGKEAIAAVAKFVVEFGKSGKEAAPDGRLQGPAFERNHDAIWSAMAAFLSAQTGDVLELGSGTGQHATTFAGRSPQLTWWPSDIYPSYLASIEAWRRHAGLANLRTPQRIDLTDPAWSWTADKHPGGVLAAMLCINVLHISPWRVAQNLITGAGRYLAADGRLFAYGPFKRSGRYTAPSNAEFDASLRAENPERGVRDLDDLNALAQAAGLTPAEIVPMPANNLVLAFAGAGRRN
;
A
#
# COMPACT_ATOMS: atom_id res chain seq x y z
N MET A 1 1.86 21.02 33.48
CA MET A 1 2.31 19.83 32.77
C MET A 1 1.12 18.89 32.57
N ALA A 2 0.17 19.26 31.72
CA ALA A 2 -0.99 18.42 31.41
C ALA A 2 -1.56 18.83 30.02
N ASN A 3 -0.90 18.51 28.94
CA ASN A 3 -1.49 18.73 27.60
C ASN A 3 -0.87 17.88 26.47
N CYS A 4 -0.15 16.80 26.78
CA CYS A 4 0.46 15.97 25.74
C CYS A 4 -0.25 14.61 25.52
N ALA A 5 -1.20 14.23 26.39
CA ALA A 5 -1.88 12.94 26.32
C ALA A 5 -3.20 12.97 25.53
N ALA A 6 -3.80 14.16 25.34
CA ALA A 6 -5.07 14.32 24.63
C ALA A 6 -4.88 14.24 23.09
N SER A 7 -3.78 14.75 22.55
CA SER A 7 -3.55 14.76 21.10
C SER A 7 -3.36 13.37 20.49
N GLY A 8 -2.76 12.44 21.24
CA GLY A 8 -2.52 11.09 20.75
C GLY A 8 -3.80 10.24 20.66
N LYS A 9 -4.72 10.40 21.61
CA LYS A 9 -6.01 9.67 21.61
C LYS A 9 -6.98 10.20 20.55
N GLU A 10 -7.00 11.52 20.34
CA GLU A 10 -7.83 12.13 19.29
C GLU A 10 -7.30 11.82 17.88
N ALA A 11 -5.98 11.79 17.69
CA ALA A 11 -5.38 11.38 16.42
C ALA A 11 -5.67 9.91 16.11
N ILE A 12 -5.58 9.01 17.12
CA ILE A 12 -5.91 7.58 16.97
C ILE A 12 -7.41 7.40 16.68
N ALA A 13 -8.28 8.16 17.34
CA ALA A 13 -9.73 8.12 17.09
C ALA A 13 -10.10 8.69 15.71
N ALA A 14 -9.40 9.72 15.23
CA ALA A 14 -9.60 10.28 13.87
C ALA A 14 -9.14 9.30 12.79
N VAL A 15 -8.04 8.58 13.02
CA VAL A 15 -7.54 7.54 12.11
C VAL A 15 -8.49 6.35 12.03
N ALA A 16 -9.05 5.90 13.16
CA ALA A 16 -10.03 4.80 13.20
C ALA A 16 -11.30 5.08 12.35
N LYS A 17 -11.56 6.33 12.00
CA LYS A 17 -12.70 6.76 11.19
C LYS A 17 -12.51 6.48 9.69
N PHE A 18 -11.28 6.26 9.21
CA PHE A 18 -10.95 6.16 7.79
C PHE A 18 -10.52 4.77 7.33
N VAL A 19 -10.34 3.80 8.22
CA VAL A 19 -9.81 2.49 7.84
C VAL A 19 -10.83 1.40 8.12
N VAL A 20 -10.96 0.49 7.19
CA VAL A 20 -11.69 -0.76 7.38
C VAL A 20 -10.86 -1.64 8.28
N GLU A 21 -11.27 -1.81 9.52
CA GLU A 21 -10.71 -2.81 10.40
C GLU A 21 -11.11 -4.20 9.86
N PHE A 22 -10.17 -4.87 9.18
CA PHE A 22 -10.36 -6.24 8.73
C PHE A 22 -10.35 -7.19 9.95
N GLY A 23 -11.39 -7.21 10.70
CA GLY A 23 -11.52 -8.08 11.87
C GLY A 23 -12.96 -8.48 12.12
N LYS A 24 -13.88 -7.76 11.48
CA LYS A 24 -15.31 -8.03 11.62
C LYS A 24 -15.81 -9.18 10.75
N SER A 25 -15.01 -9.70 9.83
CA SER A 25 -15.38 -10.83 8.95
C SER A 25 -14.92 -12.20 9.46
N GLY A 26 -14.59 -12.34 10.73
CA GLY A 26 -14.71 -13.61 11.44
C GLY A 26 -13.63 -14.66 11.21
N LYS A 27 -12.45 -14.35 10.69
CA LYS A 27 -11.32 -15.28 10.84
C LYS A 27 -10.57 -14.93 12.10
N GLU A 28 -10.59 -15.86 13.05
CA GLU A 28 -9.80 -15.76 14.28
C GLU A 28 -8.33 -15.59 13.96
N ALA A 29 -7.62 -14.79 14.77
CA ALA A 29 -6.18 -14.72 14.68
C ALA A 29 -5.58 -16.10 14.94
N ALA A 30 -4.53 -16.48 14.22
CA ALA A 30 -3.76 -17.67 14.57
C ALA A 30 -3.23 -17.53 16.02
N PRO A 31 -2.97 -18.63 16.73
CA PRO A 31 -2.51 -18.59 18.12
C PRO A 31 -1.26 -17.75 18.34
N ASP A 32 -0.45 -17.56 17.31
CA ASP A 32 0.76 -16.74 17.30
C ASP A 32 0.52 -15.26 16.93
N GLY A 33 -0.75 -14.85 16.76
CA GLY A 33 -1.16 -13.48 16.47
C GLY A 33 -1.20 -13.10 14.97
N ARG A 34 -0.94 -14.04 14.06
CA ARG A 34 -1.05 -13.78 12.62
C ARG A 34 -2.52 -13.64 12.21
N LEU A 35 -2.86 -12.55 11.55
CA LEU A 35 -4.15 -12.34 10.92
C LEU A 35 -4.14 -12.85 9.47
N GLN A 36 -5.32 -13.21 8.96
CA GLN A 36 -5.51 -13.61 7.57
C GLN A 36 -6.49 -12.68 6.87
N GLY A 37 -6.09 -12.16 5.71
CA GLY A 37 -6.92 -11.32 4.87
C GLY A 37 -7.69 -12.15 3.84
N PRO A 38 -9.02 -12.03 3.74
CA PRO A 38 -9.82 -12.85 2.82
C PRO A 38 -9.53 -12.58 1.34
N ALA A 39 -8.91 -11.44 1.01
CA ALA A 39 -8.53 -11.10 -0.36
C ALA A 39 -7.21 -11.76 -0.78
N PHE A 40 -6.33 -12.08 0.16
CA PHE A 40 -4.99 -12.59 -0.11
C PHE A 40 -5.01 -13.84 -1.01
N GLU A 41 -5.75 -14.86 -0.62
CA GLU A 41 -5.83 -16.13 -1.36
C GLU A 41 -6.28 -15.96 -2.82
N ARG A 42 -7.06 -14.92 -3.11
CA ARG A 42 -7.60 -14.67 -4.43
C ARG A 42 -6.72 -13.82 -5.33
N ASN A 43 -5.78 -13.05 -4.76
CA ASN A 43 -5.10 -12.01 -5.52
C ASN A 43 -3.57 -12.06 -5.49
N HIS A 44 -2.95 -12.71 -4.49
CA HIS A 44 -1.49 -12.63 -4.30
C HIS A 44 -0.68 -13.16 -5.49
N ASP A 45 -1.08 -14.27 -6.10
CA ASP A 45 -0.37 -14.83 -7.26
C ASP A 45 -0.50 -13.96 -8.51
N ALA A 46 -1.71 -13.44 -8.76
CA ALA A 46 -1.93 -12.55 -9.88
C ALA A 46 -1.16 -11.22 -9.72
N ILE A 47 -1.18 -10.63 -8.50
CA ILE A 47 -0.42 -9.41 -8.20
C ILE A 47 1.07 -9.66 -8.37
N TRP A 48 1.58 -10.78 -7.83
CA TRP A 48 2.98 -11.15 -8.02
C TRP A 48 3.35 -11.25 -9.50
N SER A 49 2.55 -11.97 -10.28
CA SER A 49 2.80 -12.16 -11.72
C SER A 49 2.89 -10.84 -12.49
N ALA A 50 2.08 -9.84 -12.11
CA ALA A 50 2.12 -8.52 -12.72
C ALA A 50 3.40 -7.73 -12.41
N MET A 51 4.08 -8.04 -11.30
CA MET A 51 5.27 -7.32 -10.84
C MET A 51 6.57 -8.11 -10.99
N ALA A 52 6.49 -9.42 -11.14
CA ALA A 52 7.62 -10.35 -11.03
C ALA A 52 8.76 -10.01 -11.97
N ALA A 53 8.48 -9.72 -13.24
CA ALA A 53 9.50 -9.40 -14.23
C ALA A 53 10.32 -8.17 -13.81
N PHE A 54 9.64 -7.12 -13.31
CA PHE A 54 10.31 -5.94 -12.80
C PHE A 54 11.11 -6.25 -11.52
N LEU A 55 10.46 -6.85 -10.50
CA LEU A 55 11.09 -7.10 -9.20
C LEU A 55 12.28 -8.07 -9.29
N SER A 56 12.24 -9.05 -10.19
CA SER A 56 13.33 -10.00 -10.39
C SER A 56 14.60 -9.36 -10.98
N ALA A 57 14.46 -8.24 -11.69
CA ALA A 57 15.58 -7.49 -12.26
C ALA A 57 16.15 -6.43 -11.29
N GLN A 58 15.51 -6.23 -10.12
CA GLN A 58 15.90 -5.22 -9.14
C GLN A 58 16.68 -5.80 -7.97
N THR A 59 17.45 -4.92 -7.34
CA THR A 59 18.06 -5.11 -6.01
C THR A 59 17.72 -3.87 -5.17
N GLY A 60 17.91 -3.95 -3.85
CA GLY A 60 17.65 -2.84 -2.93
C GLY A 60 16.33 -2.99 -2.18
N ASP A 61 15.67 -1.88 -1.90
CA ASP A 61 14.59 -1.82 -0.94
C ASP A 61 13.22 -1.68 -1.58
N VAL A 62 12.25 -2.41 -1.01
CA VAL A 62 10.84 -2.34 -1.37
C VAL A 62 10.05 -1.92 -0.14
N LEU A 63 9.27 -0.84 -0.24
CA LEU A 63 8.36 -0.38 0.80
C LEU A 63 6.92 -0.76 0.45
N GLU A 64 6.28 -1.56 1.28
CA GLU A 64 4.84 -1.80 1.18
C GLU A 64 4.07 -0.90 2.15
N LEU A 65 3.15 -0.12 1.62
CA LEU A 65 2.36 0.86 2.34
C LEU A 65 0.93 0.34 2.53
N GLY A 66 0.52 0.21 3.80
CA GLY A 66 -0.75 -0.41 4.15
C GLY A 66 -0.71 -1.93 3.97
N SER A 67 0.27 -2.61 4.57
CA SER A 67 0.47 -4.06 4.45
C SER A 67 -0.65 -4.91 5.09
N GLY A 68 -1.54 -4.29 5.86
CA GLY A 68 -2.67 -4.95 6.49
C GLY A 68 -2.23 -6.14 7.34
N THR A 69 -2.71 -7.34 6.99
CA THR A 69 -2.37 -8.56 7.73
C THR A 69 -0.90 -8.97 7.63
N GLY A 70 -0.15 -8.50 6.62
CA GLY A 70 1.25 -8.83 6.39
C GLY A 70 1.50 -10.03 5.46
N GLN A 71 0.44 -10.68 4.95
CA GLN A 71 0.56 -11.86 4.10
C GLN A 71 1.24 -11.57 2.76
N HIS A 72 0.91 -10.43 2.10
CA HIS A 72 1.54 -10.03 0.83
C HIS A 72 3.03 -9.77 1.02
N ALA A 73 3.42 -8.89 1.97
CA ALA A 73 4.82 -8.60 2.26
C ALA A 73 5.64 -9.85 2.51
N THR A 74 5.12 -10.76 3.35
CA THR A 74 5.80 -12.02 3.69
C THR A 74 5.97 -12.92 2.47
N THR A 75 4.90 -13.11 1.70
CA THR A 75 4.93 -13.98 0.52
C THR A 75 5.85 -13.43 -0.56
N PHE A 76 5.79 -12.12 -0.82
CA PHE A 76 6.60 -11.50 -1.86
C PHE A 76 8.08 -11.39 -1.46
N ALA A 77 8.38 -11.16 -0.18
CA ALA A 77 9.74 -11.25 0.33
C ALA A 77 10.35 -12.63 0.11
N GLY A 78 9.59 -13.70 0.36
CA GLY A 78 10.04 -15.07 0.09
C GLY A 78 10.30 -15.36 -1.40
N ARG A 79 9.58 -14.69 -2.30
CA ARG A 79 9.73 -14.83 -3.76
C ARG A 79 10.84 -13.98 -4.37
N SER A 80 11.40 -13.02 -3.60
CA SER A 80 12.44 -12.08 -4.06
C SER A 80 13.53 -11.88 -3.02
N PRO A 81 14.35 -12.90 -2.76
CA PRO A 81 15.39 -12.87 -1.71
C PRO A 81 16.47 -11.82 -1.94
N GLN A 82 16.61 -11.31 -3.16
CA GLN A 82 17.55 -10.24 -3.52
C GLN A 82 17.06 -8.84 -3.15
N LEU A 83 15.79 -8.70 -2.78
CA LEU A 83 15.18 -7.43 -2.35
C LEU A 83 15.01 -7.41 -0.83
N THR A 84 15.14 -6.25 -0.21
CA THR A 84 14.80 -6.03 1.20
C THR A 84 13.41 -5.45 1.32
N TRP A 85 12.53 -6.13 2.04
CA TRP A 85 11.13 -5.75 2.18
C TRP A 85 10.85 -5.02 3.49
N TRP A 86 10.20 -3.87 3.38
CA TRP A 86 9.80 -3.00 4.48
C TRP A 86 8.28 -2.87 4.52
N PRO A 87 7.60 -3.73 5.27
CA PRO A 87 6.16 -3.61 5.44
C PRO A 87 5.83 -2.43 6.35
N SER A 88 4.68 -1.79 6.12
CA SER A 88 4.19 -0.71 6.97
C SER A 88 2.67 -0.70 7.05
N ASP A 89 2.18 -0.22 8.19
CA ASP A 89 0.76 0.05 8.38
C ASP A 89 0.58 1.16 9.43
N ILE A 90 -0.63 1.71 9.51
CA ILE A 90 -0.96 2.70 10.52
C ILE A 90 -1.49 2.05 11.82
N TYR A 91 -2.09 0.85 11.71
CA TYR A 91 -2.77 0.18 12.83
C TYR A 91 -1.81 -0.65 13.66
N PRO A 92 -1.82 -0.47 15.00
CA PRO A 92 -1.05 -1.32 15.91
C PRO A 92 -1.38 -2.81 15.78
N SER A 93 -2.65 -3.18 15.54
CA SER A 93 -3.08 -4.57 15.35
C SER A 93 -2.48 -5.20 14.10
N TYR A 94 -2.40 -4.44 13.00
CA TYR A 94 -1.75 -4.91 11.77
C TYR A 94 -0.24 -4.97 11.91
N LEU A 95 0.38 -3.99 12.55
CA LEU A 95 1.82 -4.04 12.85
C LEU A 95 2.18 -5.28 13.68
N ALA A 96 1.35 -5.63 14.66
CA ALA A 96 1.52 -6.85 15.45
C ALA A 96 1.39 -8.12 14.58
N SER A 97 0.40 -8.17 13.67
CA SER A 97 0.22 -9.28 12.75
C SER A 97 1.37 -9.41 11.75
N ILE A 98 1.83 -8.31 11.16
CA ILE A 98 2.98 -8.29 10.25
C ILE A 98 4.23 -8.83 10.97
N GLU A 99 4.46 -8.41 12.21
CA GLU A 99 5.58 -8.90 13.01
C GLU A 99 5.44 -10.39 13.34
N ALA A 100 4.24 -10.89 13.59
CA ALA A 100 3.98 -12.31 13.78
C ALA A 100 4.26 -13.11 12.50
N TRP A 101 3.83 -12.61 11.33
CA TRP A 101 4.15 -13.21 10.04
C TRP A 101 5.65 -13.20 9.76
N ARG A 102 6.34 -12.09 10.04
CA ARG A 102 7.79 -11.96 9.88
C ARG A 102 8.55 -12.99 10.70
N ARG A 103 8.18 -13.14 11.98
CA ARG A 103 8.80 -14.15 12.87
C ARG A 103 8.51 -15.58 12.40
N HIS A 104 7.29 -15.85 11.99
CA HIS A 104 6.89 -17.17 11.49
C HIS A 104 7.68 -17.56 10.23
N ALA A 105 7.83 -16.64 9.29
CA ALA A 105 8.51 -16.90 8.02
C ALA A 105 10.03 -17.00 8.16
N GLY A 106 10.64 -16.33 9.15
CA GLY A 106 12.09 -16.36 9.38
C GLY A 106 12.92 -15.79 8.23
N LEU A 107 12.34 -14.97 7.35
CA LEU A 107 13.02 -14.43 6.18
C LEU A 107 13.96 -13.30 6.56
N ALA A 108 15.25 -13.43 6.20
CA ALA A 108 16.29 -12.44 6.52
C ALA A 108 16.06 -11.08 5.81
N ASN A 109 15.39 -11.11 4.68
CA ASN A 109 15.09 -9.93 3.85
C ASN A 109 13.75 -9.25 4.17
N LEU A 110 12.97 -9.75 5.13
CA LEU A 110 11.74 -9.11 5.60
C LEU A 110 12.00 -8.36 6.91
N ARG A 111 11.89 -7.04 6.88
CA ARG A 111 12.23 -6.16 7.99
C ARG A 111 11.08 -5.97 8.97
N THR A 112 11.40 -5.46 10.15
CA THR A 112 10.41 -5.06 11.16
C THR A 112 9.43 -4.05 10.58
N PRO A 113 8.11 -4.22 10.81
CA PRO A 113 7.10 -3.31 10.27
C PRO A 113 7.26 -1.89 10.81
N GLN A 114 6.99 -0.92 9.97
CA GLN A 114 7.03 0.51 10.33
C GLN A 114 5.63 1.08 10.43
N ARG A 115 5.43 1.98 11.39
CA ARG A 115 4.20 2.76 11.46
C ARG A 115 4.31 3.95 10.51
N ILE A 116 3.52 3.94 9.43
CA ILE A 116 3.43 5.03 8.46
C ILE A 116 1.97 5.46 8.32
N ASP A 117 1.72 6.75 8.50
CA ASP A 117 0.41 7.37 8.31
C ASP A 117 0.41 8.19 7.01
N LEU A 118 -0.18 7.65 5.97
CA LEU A 118 -0.32 8.35 4.69
C LEU A 118 -1.34 9.49 4.70
N THR A 119 -2.07 9.73 5.80
CA THR A 119 -2.89 10.94 5.93
C THR A 119 -2.08 12.18 6.27
N ASP A 120 -0.86 11.98 6.80
CA ASP A 120 0.11 13.02 7.07
C ASP A 120 0.95 13.31 5.80
N PRO A 121 0.93 14.54 5.25
CA PRO A 121 1.78 14.87 4.10
C PRO A 121 3.28 14.86 4.42
N ALA A 122 3.64 14.94 5.70
CA ALA A 122 5.01 14.86 6.19
C ALA A 122 5.46 13.42 6.50
N TRP A 123 4.64 12.39 6.14
CA TRP A 123 5.04 11.02 6.36
C TRP A 123 6.45 10.76 5.84
N SER A 124 7.21 10.02 6.59
CA SER A 124 8.59 9.73 6.25
C SER A 124 8.87 8.24 6.30
N TRP A 125 9.61 7.79 5.34
CA TRP A 125 10.39 6.59 5.38
C TRP A 125 11.68 6.94 6.12
N THR A 126 11.91 6.37 7.30
CA THR A 126 13.06 6.75 8.12
C THR A 126 14.35 6.20 7.54
N ALA A 127 15.11 7.09 6.96
CA ALA A 127 16.43 6.87 6.37
C ALA A 127 17.51 6.45 7.38
N ASP A 128 17.28 6.58 8.69
CA ASP A 128 18.24 6.16 9.73
C ASP A 128 18.67 4.70 9.64
N LYS A 129 17.92 3.92 8.87
CA LYS A 129 18.22 2.50 8.60
C LYS A 129 18.58 2.23 7.14
N HIS A 130 18.56 3.27 6.30
CA HIS A 130 18.87 3.19 4.87
C HIS A 130 19.85 4.29 4.44
N PRO A 131 21.14 3.97 4.28
CA PRO A 131 22.15 4.93 3.80
C PRO A 131 21.90 5.48 2.39
N GLY A 132 20.99 4.88 1.62
CA GLY A 132 20.76 5.28 0.23
C GLY A 132 19.47 6.06 -0.04
N GLY A 133 18.47 5.98 0.83
CA GLY A 133 17.21 6.77 0.75
C GLY A 133 16.34 6.58 -0.49
N VAL A 134 16.68 5.65 -1.40
CA VAL A 134 15.95 5.40 -2.65
C VAL A 134 15.43 3.98 -2.69
N LEU A 135 14.15 3.85 -3.06
CA LEU A 135 13.45 2.58 -3.13
C LEU A 135 13.45 2.04 -4.58
N ALA A 136 13.74 0.76 -4.73
CA ALA A 136 13.56 0.06 -5.99
C ALA A 136 12.07 -0.08 -6.35
N ALA A 137 11.23 -0.28 -5.33
CA ALA A 137 9.79 -0.30 -5.52
C ALA A 137 9.00 0.19 -4.30
N MET A 138 7.80 0.67 -4.56
CA MET A 138 6.75 0.91 -3.58
C MET A 138 5.52 0.10 -3.96
N LEU A 139 4.84 -0.49 -2.98
CA LEU A 139 3.60 -1.24 -3.16
C LEU A 139 2.48 -0.66 -2.31
N CYS A 140 1.27 -0.64 -2.87
CA CYS A 140 0.07 -0.21 -2.17
C CYS A 140 -1.12 -1.08 -2.65
N ILE A 141 -1.55 -2.04 -1.83
CA ILE A 141 -2.52 -3.07 -2.22
C ILE A 141 -3.83 -2.85 -1.47
N ASN A 142 -4.92 -2.59 -2.19
CA ASN A 142 -6.27 -2.40 -1.64
C ASN A 142 -6.42 -1.27 -0.60
N VAL A 143 -5.63 -0.22 -0.69
CA VAL A 143 -5.65 0.91 0.26
C VAL A 143 -6.42 2.11 -0.30
N LEU A 144 -6.20 2.49 -1.55
CA LEU A 144 -6.62 3.79 -2.08
C LEU A 144 -8.14 4.00 -2.07
N HIS A 145 -8.91 2.96 -2.31
CA HIS A 145 -10.38 3.06 -2.34
C HIS A 145 -11.03 3.03 -0.95
N ILE A 146 -10.34 2.52 0.07
CA ILE A 146 -10.82 2.49 1.47
C ILE A 146 -10.29 3.65 2.32
N SER A 147 -9.55 4.57 1.74
CA SER A 147 -8.88 5.69 2.40
C SER A 147 -9.38 7.03 1.86
N PRO A 148 -9.18 8.16 2.55
CA PRO A 148 -9.42 9.50 2.00
C PRO A 148 -8.53 9.78 0.79
N TRP A 149 -8.99 10.70 -0.09
CA TRP A 149 -8.24 11.09 -1.29
C TRP A 149 -6.80 11.57 -1.00
N ARG A 150 -6.59 12.27 0.11
CA ARG A 150 -5.24 12.72 0.54
C ARG A 150 -4.23 11.58 0.68
N VAL A 151 -4.67 10.35 0.95
CA VAL A 151 -3.78 9.18 1.00
C VAL A 151 -3.19 8.88 -0.38
N ALA A 152 -3.98 8.99 -1.44
CA ALA A 152 -3.48 8.85 -2.81
C ALA A 152 -2.50 9.97 -3.17
N GLN A 153 -2.83 11.22 -2.80
CA GLN A 153 -1.96 12.37 -3.01
C GLN A 153 -0.60 12.19 -2.32
N ASN A 154 -0.62 11.81 -1.04
CA ASN A 154 0.59 11.64 -0.24
C ASN A 154 1.40 10.41 -0.66
N LEU A 155 0.74 9.31 -1.07
CA LEU A 155 1.40 8.14 -1.63
C LEU A 155 2.19 8.49 -2.89
N ILE A 156 1.54 9.14 -3.85
CA ILE A 156 2.14 9.48 -5.14
C ILE A 156 3.25 10.54 -4.99
N THR A 157 3.02 11.56 -4.15
CA THR A 157 4.06 12.54 -3.82
C THR A 157 5.27 11.87 -3.17
N GLY A 158 5.03 10.94 -2.26
CA GLY A 158 6.09 10.15 -1.64
C GLY A 158 6.83 9.26 -2.63
N ALA A 159 6.13 8.66 -3.61
CA ALA A 159 6.75 7.89 -4.66
C ALA A 159 7.72 8.75 -5.49
N GLY A 160 7.33 9.98 -5.87
CA GLY A 160 8.22 10.93 -6.54
C GLY A 160 9.44 11.32 -5.70
N ARG A 161 9.33 11.25 -4.36
CA ARG A 161 10.43 11.59 -3.43
C ARG A 161 11.39 10.43 -3.19
N TYR A 162 10.86 9.21 -3.05
CA TYR A 162 11.60 8.07 -2.52
C TYR A 162 12.00 7.03 -3.56
N LEU A 163 11.36 6.97 -4.73
CA LEU A 163 11.73 6.00 -5.77
C LEU A 163 13.07 6.35 -6.41
N ALA A 164 13.85 5.31 -6.70
CA ALA A 164 14.97 5.38 -7.61
C ALA A 164 14.51 5.85 -9.01
N ALA A 165 15.44 6.33 -9.83
CA ALA A 165 15.14 6.82 -11.18
C ALA A 165 14.48 5.75 -12.07
N ASP A 166 14.82 4.49 -11.86
CA ASP A 166 14.26 3.29 -12.50
C ASP A 166 13.25 2.55 -11.61
N GLY A 167 12.96 3.10 -10.42
CA GLY A 167 12.03 2.52 -9.46
C GLY A 167 10.57 2.62 -9.90
N ARG A 168 9.71 1.79 -9.29
CA ARG A 168 8.27 1.79 -9.61
C ARG A 168 7.38 1.79 -8.36
N LEU A 169 6.28 2.55 -8.45
CA LEU A 169 5.14 2.42 -7.56
C LEU A 169 4.11 1.49 -8.21
N PHE A 170 3.75 0.41 -7.51
CA PHE A 170 2.65 -0.48 -7.88
C PHE A 170 1.45 -0.24 -6.96
N ALA A 171 0.31 0.12 -7.54
CA ALA A 171 -0.95 0.26 -6.83
C ALA A 171 -1.97 -0.75 -7.36
N TYR A 172 -2.52 -1.60 -6.48
CA TYR A 172 -3.52 -2.60 -6.84
C TYR A 172 -4.87 -2.28 -6.22
N GLY A 173 -5.92 -2.44 -6.99
CA GLY A 173 -7.31 -2.31 -6.56
C GLY A 173 -8.27 -2.08 -7.72
N PRO A 174 -9.54 -1.76 -7.42
CA PRO A 174 -10.49 -1.28 -8.42
C PRO A 174 -10.21 0.18 -8.74
N PHE A 175 -10.33 0.54 -10.02
CA PHE A 175 -10.18 1.91 -10.50
C PHE A 175 -11.24 2.24 -11.55
N LYS A 176 -11.55 3.53 -11.70
CA LYS A 176 -12.29 4.07 -12.84
C LYS A 176 -11.32 4.45 -13.95
N ARG A 177 -11.84 4.59 -15.16
CA ARG A 177 -11.15 5.13 -16.33
C ARG A 177 -12.03 6.21 -16.96
N SER A 178 -11.54 7.42 -16.99
CA SER A 178 -12.24 8.59 -17.56
C SER A 178 -13.69 8.70 -17.02
N GLY A 179 -13.82 8.68 -15.71
CA GLY A 179 -15.09 8.76 -14.98
C GLY A 179 -15.96 7.50 -15.00
N ARG A 180 -15.57 6.44 -15.73
CA ARG A 180 -16.37 5.23 -15.92
C ARG A 180 -15.85 4.06 -15.08
N TYR A 181 -16.76 3.30 -14.49
CA TYR A 181 -16.42 2.05 -13.84
C TYR A 181 -16.03 0.99 -14.87
N THR A 182 -15.06 0.17 -14.55
CA THR A 182 -14.60 -0.95 -15.38
C THR A 182 -15.58 -2.13 -15.40
N ALA A 183 -16.48 -2.19 -14.42
CA ALA A 183 -17.57 -3.17 -14.34
C ALA A 183 -18.70 -2.65 -13.45
N PRO A 184 -19.97 -3.14 -13.64
CA PRO A 184 -21.09 -2.81 -12.76
C PRO A 184 -20.83 -3.10 -11.28
N SER A 185 -20.16 -4.21 -10.95
CA SER A 185 -19.78 -4.58 -9.59
C SER A 185 -18.87 -3.54 -8.91
N ASN A 186 -18.04 -2.81 -9.67
CA ASN A 186 -17.22 -1.74 -9.11
C ASN A 186 -18.05 -0.49 -8.79
N ALA A 187 -19.16 -0.25 -9.48
CA ALA A 187 -20.09 0.82 -9.13
C ALA A 187 -20.83 0.52 -7.83
N GLU A 188 -21.31 -0.71 -7.66
CA GLU A 188 -21.94 -1.17 -6.42
C GLU A 188 -20.98 -1.11 -5.24
N PHE A 189 -19.74 -1.53 -5.45
CA PHE A 189 -18.68 -1.47 -4.45
C PHE A 189 -18.36 -0.02 -4.06
N ASP A 190 -18.22 0.90 -5.03
CA ASP A 190 -18.01 2.33 -4.76
C ASP A 190 -19.16 2.91 -3.93
N ALA A 191 -20.42 2.57 -4.27
CA ALA A 191 -21.58 3.02 -3.52
C ALA A 191 -21.56 2.51 -2.07
N SER A 192 -21.19 1.24 -1.84
CA SER A 192 -21.07 0.68 -0.49
C SER A 192 -19.97 1.36 0.33
N LEU A 193 -18.83 1.63 -0.27
CA LEU A 193 -17.72 2.34 0.39
C LEU A 193 -18.12 3.75 0.81
N ARG A 194 -18.83 4.49 -0.08
CA ARG A 194 -19.27 5.85 0.20
C ARG A 194 -20.40 5.91 1.22
N ALA A 195 -21.25 4.89 1.26
CA ALA A 195 -22.28 4.78 2.29
C ALA A 195 -21.69 4.60 3.70
N GLU A 196 -20.55 3.87 3.81
CA GLU A 196 -19.84 3.75 5.07
C GLU A 196 -19.06 5.03 5.43
N ASN A 197 -18.40 5.63 4.44
CA ASN A 197 -17.64 6.85 4.60
C ASN A 197 -17.51 7.61 3.27
N PRO A 198 -18.05 8.85 3.15
CA PRO A 198 -18.04 9.62 1.90
C PRO A 198 -16.64 9.96 1.37
N GLU A 199 -15.60 9.92 2.20
CA GLU A 199 -14.22 10.14 1.76
C GLU A 199 -13.60 8.91 1.07
N ARG A 200 -14.22 7.72 1.17
CA ARG A 200 -13.83 6.51 0.46
C ARG A 200 -14.39 6.52 -0.96
N GLY A 201 -13.92 5.59 -1.77
CA GLY A 201 -14.47 5.33 -3.10
C GLY A 201 -13.41 4.92 -4.12
N VAL A 202 -13.86 4.30 -5.19
CA VAL A 202 -13.03 3.87 -6.30
C VAL A 202 -12.43 5.10 -7.00
N ARG A 203 -11.11 5.15 -7.09
CA ARG A 203 -10.36 6.29 -7.61
C ARG A 203 -10.32 6.25 -9.14
N ASP A 204 -10.25 7.45 -9.76
CA ASP A 204 -10.10 7.54 -11.20
C ASP A 204 -8.61 7.52 -11.58
N LEU A 205 -8.30 6.78 -12.65
CA LEU A 205 -6.95 6.69 -13.17
C LEU A 205 -6.44 8.03 -13.71
N ASP A 206 -7.32 8.85 -14.29
CA ASP A 206 -6.93 10.14 -14.85
C ASP A 206 -6.48 11.09 -13.73
N ASP A 207 -7.18 11.08 -12.57
CA ASP A 207 -6.78 11.85 -11.40
C ASP A 207 -5.45 11.37 -10.81
N LEU A 208 -5.22 10.05 -10.77
CA LEU A 208 -3.96 9.47 -10.30
C LEU A 208 -2.80 9.80 -11.26
N ASN A 209 -3.03 9.77 -12.57
CA ASN A 209 -2.03 10.16 -13.56
C ASN A 209 -1.66 11.65 -13.47
N ALA A 210 -2.64 12.52 -13.20
CA ALA A 210 -2.36 13.94 -12.97
C ALA A 210 -1.46 14.15 -11.73
N LEU A 211 -1.75 13.43 -10.63
CA LEU A 211 -0.88 13.44 -9.44
C LEU A 211 0.52 12.90 -9.75
N ALA A 212 0.62 11.81 -10.51
CA ALA A 212 1.89 11.18 -10.88
C ALA A 212 2.77 12.13 -11.68
N GLN A 213 2.21 12.79 -12.68
CA GLN A 213 2.92 13.81 -13.48
C GLN A 213 3.41 14.97 -12.62
N ALA A 214 2.56 15.48 -11.71
CA ALA A 214 2.94 16.55 -10.77
C ALA A 214 4.07 16.12 -9.81
N ALA A 215 4.15 14.83 -9.47
CA ALA A 215 5.20 14.25 -8.63
C ALA A 215 6.47 13.84 -9.42
N GLY A 216 6.53 14.07 -10.74
CA GLY A 216 7.65 13.67 -11.58
C GLY A 216 7.70 12.17 -11.88
N LEU A 217 6.54 11.50 -11.89
CA LEU A 217 6.40 10.12 -12.32
C LEU A 217 5.79 10.06 -13.73
N THR A 218 5.98 8.94 -14.43
CA THR A 218 5.28 8.68 -15.69
C THR A 218 3.81 8.31 -15.42
N PRO A 219 2.92 8.48 -16.40
CA PRO A 219 1.59 7.89 -16.33
C PRO A 219 1.65 6.38 -16.13
N ALA A 220 0.63 5.82 -15.49
CA ALA A 220 0.61 4.40 -15.14
C ALA A 220 0.59 3.49 -16.37
N GLU A 221 1.48 2.50 -16.36
CA GLU A 221 1.27 1.26 -17.11
C GLU A 221 0.17 0.47 -16.40
N ILE A 222 -0.80 -0.07 -17.16
CA ILE A 222 -1.99 -0.69 -16.62
C ILE A 222 -1.98 -2.19 -16.92
N VAL A 223 -2.00 -3.01 -15.88
CA VAL A 223 -2.15 -4.45 -16.00
C VAL A 223 -3.55 -4.86 -15.54
N PRO A 224 -4.40 -5.41 -16.43
CA PRO A 224 -5.69 -5.95 -16.04
C PRO A 224 -5.54 -7.14 -15.09
N MET A 225 -6.40 -7.18 -14.06
CA MET A 225 -6.35 -8.17 -13.00
C MET A 225 -7.71 -8.88 -12.83
N PRO A 226 -7.73 -10.06 -12.22
CA PRO A 226 -8.99 -10.73 -11.89
C PRO A 226 -9.95 -9.85 -11.08
N ALA A 227 -11.24 -10.17 -11.15
CA ALA A 227 -12.32 -9.46 -10.44
C ALA A 227 -12.39 -7.95 -10.73
N ASN A 228 -12.10 -7.57 -11.96
CA ASN A 228 -12.17 -6.18 -12.45
C ASN A 228 -11.26 -5.20 -11.70
N ASN A 229 -10.18 -5.70 -11.09
CA ASN A 229 -9.12 -4.88 -10.52
C ASN A 229 -8.05 -4.56 -11.57
N LEU A 230 -7.15 -3.65 -11.22
CA LEU A 230 -5.98 -3.29 -12.00
C LEU A 230 -4.74 -3.26 -11.11
N VAL A 231 -3.57 -3.56 -11.68
CA VAL A 231 -2.30 -3.06 -11.17
C VAL A 231 -1.93 -1.83 -12.01
N LEU A 232 -1.64 -0.73 -11.33
CA LEU A 232 -1.11 0.49 -11.90
C LEU A 232 0.36 0.59 -11.55
N ALA A 233 1.25 0.68 -12.55
CA ALA A 233 2.68 0.81 -12.35
C ALA A 233 3.14 2.20 -12.82
N PHE A 234 3.51 3.07 -11.88
CA PHE A 234 4.07 4.39 -12.12
C PHE A 234 5.60 4.29 -12.01
N ALA A 235 6.32 4.73 -13.05
CA ALA A 235 7.78 4.73 -13.04
C ALA A 235 8.33 6.09 -12.62
N GLY A 236 9.50 6.11 -12.00
CA GLY A 236 10.28 7.34 -11.82
C GLY A 236 10.59 7.95 -13.20
N ALA A 237 10.30 9.23 -13.35
CA ALA A 237 10.62 9.92 -14.61
C ALA A 237 12.09 10.32 -14.66
N GLY A 238 13.02 9.41 -14.47
CA GLY A 238 14.46 9.65 -14.42
C GLY A 238 14.82 11.12 -14.25
N ARG A 239 15.50 11.51 -13.17
CA ARG A 239 15.87 12.92 -12.99
C ARG A 239 16.57 13.38 -14.27
N ARG A 240 15.90 14.22 -15.07
CA ARG A 240 16.60 14.96 -16.13
C ARG A 240 17.61 15.86 -15.42
N ASN A 241 18.89 15.49 -15.54
CA ASN A 241 19.99 16.35 -15.13
C ASN A 241 19.91 17.68 -15.90
#